data_31ad0912f2560825825cd3d103720e95
#
_entry.id   31ad0912f2560825825cd3d103720e95
#
_cell.length_a   1.000
_cell.length_b   1.000
_cell.length_c   1.000
_cell.angle_alpha   90.00
_cell.angle_beta   90.00
_cell.angle_gamma   90.00
#
_symmetry.space_group_name_H-M   'P 1'
#
loop_
_entity.id
_entity.type
_entity.pdbx_description
1 polymer ?
#
loop_
_entity_poly.entity_id
_entity_poly.type
_entity_poly.pdbx_seq_one_letter_code
_entity_poly.pdbx_strand_id
1 'polypeptide(L)'
;KVFGGGMRQAGFLAAAGIYALDHQVERLKEDHARAKALGEMLGKLHQVSEIFPVATNIVIARLEGTTPEEFMKKLSDQNIKSVKFGKDLVRFVTHLDFDDDQLEEFGKRIEKI
;
A
#
# COMPACT_ATOMS: atom_id res chain seq x y z
N LYS A 1 -25.87 -14.96 13.77
CA LYS A 1 -25.79 -16.12 12.84
C LYS A 1 -26.52 -15.92 11.51
N VAL A 2 -27.31 -14.86 11.37
CA VAL A 2 -28.01 -14.54 10.11
C VAL A 2 -27.05 -14.44 8.92
N PHE A 3 -25.86 -13.86 9.13
CA PHE A 3 -24.80 -13.74 8.14
C PHE A 3 -23.73 -14.86 8.25
N GLY A 4 -24.03 -15.96 8.93
CA GLY A 4 -23.13 -17.11 9.03
C GLY A 4 -22.09 -17.07 10.17
N GLY A 5 -21.96 -15.95 10.88
CA GLY A 5 -21.02 -15.79 11.97
C GLY A 5 -21.52 -16.37 13.31
N GLY A 6 -20.61 -16.81 14.18
CA GLY A 6 -20.98 -17.33 15.52
C GLY A 6 -19.77 -17.36 16.47
N MET A 7 -19.04 -16.25 16.58
CA MET A 7 -17.85 -16.14 17.44
C MET A 7 -18.26 -15.86 18.89
N ARG A 8 -17.63 -16.58 19.83
CA ARG A 8 -17.71 -16.24 21.25
C ARG A 8 -16.95 -14.96 21.51
N GLN A 9 -17.40 -14.19 22.53
CA GLN A 9 -16.71 -12.97 22.98
C GLN A 9 -16.45 -11.98 21.86
N ALA A 10 -17.35 -11.91 20.87
CA ALA A 10 -17.26 -10.97 19.75
C ALA A 10 -17.24 -9.50 20.19
N GLY A 11 -17.59 -9.21 21.45
CA GLY A 11 -17.54 -7.87 22.03
C GLY A 11 -16.15 -7.23 22.00
N PHE A 12 -15.07 -8.02 22.08
CA PHE A 12 -13.69 -7.49 21.94
C PHE A 12 -13.45 -6.93 20.53
N LEU A 13 -13.86 -7.69 19.51
CA LEU A 13 -13.75 -7.23 18.11
C LEU A 13 -14.73 -6.08 17.83
N ALA A 14 -15.94 -6.13 18.39
CA ALA A 14 -16.92 -5.07 18.25
C ALA A 14 -16.42 -3.75 18.88
N ALA A 15 -15.80 -3.81 20.05
CA ALA A 15 -15.21 -2.64 20.70
C ALA A 15 -14.08 -2.03 19.86
N ALA A 16 -13.20 -2.86 19.29
CA ALA A 16 -12.17 -2.42 18.36
C ALA A 16 -12.77 -1.79 17.10
N GLY A 17 -13.85 -2.35 16.56
CA GLY A 17 -14.59 -1.82 15.42
C GLY A 17 -15.22 -0.46 15.71
N ILE A 18 -15.84 -0.29 16.86
CA ILE A 18 -16.42 0.99 17.30
C ILE A 18 -15.32 2.05 17.44
N TYR A 19 -14.21 1.71 18.09
CA TYR A 19 -13.08 2.62 18.21
C TYR A 19 -12.55 3.05 16.82
N ALA A 20 -12.40 2.11 15.91
CA ALA A 20 -11.92 2.38 14.55
C ALA A 20 -12.88 3.32 13.80
N LEU A 21 -14.19 3.10 13.90
CA LEU A 21 -15.20 3.95 13.27
C LEU A 21 -15.19 5.37 13.85
N ASP A 22 -14.98 5.51 15.15
CA ASP A 22 -14.99 6.82 15.83
C ASP A 22 -13.67 7.59 15.62
N HIS A 23 -12.53 6.92 15.49
CA HIS A 23 -11.21 7.55 15.57
C HIS A 23 -10.35 7.38 14.31
N GLN A 24 -10.64 6.43 13.42
CA GLN A 24 -9.76 6.07 12.33
C GLN A 24 -10.29 6.42 10.94
N VAL A 25 -11.58 6.74 10.79
CA VAL A 25 -12.19 6.99 9.46
C VAL A 25 -11.67 8.29 8.85
N GLU A 26 -11.64 9.37 9.63
CA GLU A 26 -11.19 10.70 9.15
C GLU A 26 -9.73 10.67 8.64
N ARG A 27 -8.86 9.93 9.33
CA ARG A 27 -7.45 9.83 8.95
C ARG A 27 -7.18 9.01 7.68
N LEU A 28 -8.15 8.25 7.17
CA LEU A 28 -8.00 7.52 5.90
C LEU A 28 -7.69 8.44 4.72
N LYS A 29 -8.07 9.71 4.79
CA LYS A 29 -7.70 10.72 3.80
C LYS A 29 -6.19 10.88 3.68
N GLU A 30 -5.46 10.75 4.78
CA GLU A 30 -4.00 10.81 4.81
C GLU A 30 -3.38 9.62 4.07
N ASP A 31 -3.90 8.41 4.31
CA ASP A 31 -3.45 7.20 3.63
C ASP A 31 -3.70 7.28 2.11
N HIS A 32 -4.85 7.83 1.71
CA HIS A 32 -5.18 8.03 0.29
C HIS A 32 -4.25 9.07 -0.37
N ALA A 33 -3.94 10.17 0.33
CA ALA A 33 -3.03 11.18 -0.17
C ALA A 33 -1.60 10.63 -0.33
N ARG A 34 -1.12 9.86 0.66
CA ARG A 34 0.19 9.21 0.59
C ARG A 34 0.25 8.15 -0.51
N ALA A 35 -0.82 7.39 -0.70
CA ALA A 35 -0.92 6.43 -1.79
C ALA A 35 -0.82 7.10 -3.18
N LYS A 36 -1.49 8.24 -3.38
CA LYS A 36 -1.37 9.02 -4.61
C LYS A 36 0.05 9.49 -4.85
N ALA A 37 0.69 10.09 -3.84
CA ALA A 37 2.07 10.56 -3.94
C ALA A 37 3.03 9.41 -4.24
N LEU A 38 2.85 8.26 -3.60
CA LEU A 38 3.64 7.05 -3.85
C LEU A 38 3.45 6.56 -5.30
N GLY A 39 2.23 6.56 -5.80
CA GLY A 39 1.93 6.22 -7.19
C GLY A 39 2.61 7.16 -8.19
N GLU A 40 2.62 8.47 -7.92
CA GLU A 40 3.32 9.46 -8.76
C GLU A 40 4.84 9.24 -8.76
N MET A 41 5.43 8.90 -7.61
CA MET A 41 6.85 8.58 -7.51
C MET A 41 7.19 7.31 -8.30
N LEU A 42 6.39 6.24 -8.14
CA LEU A 42 6.57 4.98 -8.89
C LEU A 42 6.42 5.17 -10.38
N GLY A 43 5.48 6.00 -10.82
CA GLY A 43 5.24 6.29 -12.25
C GLY A 43 6.41 6.97 -12.97
N LYS A 44 7.38 7.52 -12.23
CA LYS A 44 8.61 8.10 -12.80
C LYS A 44 9.69 7.06 -13.11
N LEU A 45 9.55 5.84 -12.60
CA LEU A 45 10.51 4.78 -12.81
C LEU A 45 10.36 4.20 -14.22
N HIS A 46 11.47 3.97 -14.89
CA HIS A 46 11.47 3.39 -16.25
C HIS A 46 10.98 1.94 -16.30
N GLN A 47 11.03 1.22 -15.16
CA GLN A 47 10.52 -0.15 -15.04
C GLN A 47 9.00 -0.21 -14.90
N VAL A 48 8.36 0.94 -14.63
CA VAL A 48 6.91 1.05 -14.43
C VAL A 48 6.28 1.61 -15.70
N SER A 49 5.47 0.81 -16.38
CA SER A 49 4.76 1.21 -17.59
C SER A 49 3.42 1.88 -17.31
N GLU A 50 2.79 1.53 -16.19
CA GLU A 50 1.47 2.03 -15.83
C GLU A 50 1.26 2.01 -14.32
N ILE A 51 0.64 3.05 -13.78
CA ILE A 51 0.06 3.06 -12.43
C ILE A 51 -1.46 3.01 -12.58
N PHE A 52 -2.09 2.03 -11.96
CA PHE A 52 -3.55 1.91 -11.95
C PHE A 52 -4.14 3.08 -11.16
N PRO A 53 -5.40 3.49 -11.44
CA PRO A 53 -6.04 4.59 -10.72
C PRO A 53 -5.98 4.37 -9.20
N VAL A 54 -5.38 5.33 -8.48
CA VAL A 54 -5.20 5.27 -7.02
C VAL A 54 -6.42 5.92 -6.37
N ALA A 55 -7.38 5.11 -5.97
CA ALA A 55 -8.63 5.55 -5.34
C ALA A 55 -8.67 5.30 -3.83
N THR A 56 -7.78 4.45 -3.31
CA THR A 56 -7.71 4.07 -1.90
C THR A 56 -6.26 4.15 -1.40
N ASN A 57 -5.93 3.37 -0.39
CA ASN A 57 -4.58 3.20 0.14
C ASN A 57 -3.76 2.12 -0.60
N ILE A 58 -4.26 1.62 -1.73
CA ILE A 58 -3.60 0.58 -2.53
C ILE A 58 -3.06 1.20 -3.82
N VAL A 59 -1.80 0.91 -4.11
CA VAL A 59 -1.14 1.30 -5.36
C VAL A 59 -0.72 0.04 -6.10
N ILE A 60 -1.13 -0.09 -7.34
CA ILE A 60 -0.76 -1.20 -8.23
C ILE A 60 0.03 -0.63 -9.40
N ALA A 61 1.23 -1.13 -9.57
CA ALA A 61 2.13 -0.76 -10.66
C ALA A 61 2.28 -1.93 -11.63
N ARG A 62 2.15 -1.66 -12.93
CA ARG A 62 2.51 -2.59 -13.99
C ARG A 62 3.97 -2.40 -14.36
N LEU A 63 4.68 -3.50 -14.44
CA LEU A 63 6.10 -3.52 -14.77
C LEU A 63 6.31 -3.86 -16.25
N GLU A 64 7.34 -3.27 -16.83
CA GLU A 64 7.81 -3.56 -18.19
C GLU A 64 9.34 -3.64 -18.20
N GLY A 65 9.86 -4.64 -18.93
CA GLY A 65 11.30 -4.87 -19.01
C GLY A 65 11.94 -5.51 -17.77
N THR A 66 11.16 -5.88 -16.77
CA THR A 66 11.60 -6.58 -15.56
C THR A 66 10.49 -7.48 -15.03
N THR A 67 10.84 -8.45 -14.21
CA THR A 67 9.87 -9.30 -13.53
C THR A 67 9.51 -8.73 -12.16
N PRO A 68 8.32 -9.04 -11.60
CA PRO A 68 7.97 -8.65 -10.24
C PRO A 68 9.01 -9.11 -9.21
N GLU A 69 9.56 -10.30 -9.37
CA GLU A 69 10.56 -10.88 -8.48
C GLU A 69 11.87 -10.07 -8.48
N GLU A 70 12.36 -9.69 -9.65
CA GLU A 70 13.56 -8.86 -9.77
C GLU A 70 13.34 -7.46 -9.23
N PHE A 71 12.19 -6.86 -9.55
CA PHE A 71 11.83 -5.54 -9.06
C PHE A 71 11.68 -5.52 -7.54
N MET A 72 10.98 -6.51 -6.97
CA MET A 72 10.81 -6.66 -5.53
C MET A 72 12.15 -6.89 -4.81
N LYS A 73 13.08 -7.61 -5.44
CA LYS A 73 14.42 -7.79 -4.90
C LYS A 73 15.16 -6.45 -4.80
N LYS A 74 15.15 -5.65 -5.86
CA LYS A 74 15.75 -4.30 -5.85
C LYS A 74 15.12 -3.41 -4.78
N LEU A 75 13.78 -3.46 -4.62
CA LEU A 75 13.08 -2.75 -3.56
C LEU A 75 13.50 -3.23 -2.16
N SER A 76 13.62 -4.54 -1.98
CA SER A 76 14.04 -5.15 -0.72
C SER A 76 15.47 -4.73 -0.34
N ASP A 77 16.37 -4.60 -1.30
CA ASP A 77 17.75 -4.11 -1.08
C ASP A 77 17.75 -2.66 -0.57
N GLN A 78 16.69 -1.90 -0.84
CA GLN A 78 16.43 -0.56 -0.31
C GLN A 78 15.51 -0.55 0.93
N ASN A 79 15.24 -1.72 1.55
CA ASN A 79 14.31 -1.89 2.67
C ASN A 79 12.87 -1.45 2.36
N ILE A 80 12.44 -1.57 1.11
CA ILE A 80 11.07 -1.34 0.68
C ILE A 80 10.39 -2.68 0.48
N LYS A 81 9.26 -2.88 1.15
CA LYS A 81 8.44 -4.09 1.03
C LYS A 81 7.30 -3.86 0.05
N SER A 82 7.07 -4.84 -0.81
CA SER A 82 5.96 -4.86 -1.76
C SER A 82 5.47 -6.29 -1.93
N VAL A 83 4.34 -6.46 -2.60
CA VAL A 83 3.73 -7.77 -2.81
C VAL A 83 3.49 -7.97 -4.31
N LYS A 84 3.86 -9.13 -4.83
CA LYS A 84 3.50 -9.55 -6.18
C LYS A 84 1.98 -9.64 -6.31
N PHE A 85 1.44 -9.09 -7.38
CA PHE A 85 0.01 -9.08 -7.68
C PHE A 85 -0.23 -9.44 -9.15
N GLY A 86 -0.14 -10.73 -9.47
CA GLY A 86 -0.28 -11.20 -10.85
C GLY A 86 1.05 -11.39 -11.58
N LYS A 87 1.00 -11.45 -12.90
CA LYS A 87 2.14 -11.82 -13.73
C LYS A 87 3.19 -10.70 -13.85
N ASP A 88 2.73 -9.46 -13.98
CA ASP A 88 3.52 -8.27 -14.26
C ASP A 88 3.19 -7.09 -13.33
N LEU A 89 2.50 -7.36 -12.24
CA LEU A 89 2.01 -6.36 -11.32
C LEU A 89 2.67 -6.47 -9.94
N VAL A 90 2.92 -5.31 -9.33
CA VAL A 90 3.36 -5.19 -7.93
C VAL A 90 2.42 -4.25 -7.18
N ARG A 91 2.08 -4.61 -5.96
CA ARG A 91 1.16 -3.88 -5.08
C ARG A 91 1.88 -3.31 -3.88
N PHE A 92 1.54 -2.07 -3.57
CA PHE A 92 1.93 -1.35 -2.35
C PHE A 92 0.69 -0.94 -1.58
N VAL A 93 0.82 -0.83 -0.27
CA VAL A 93 -0.29 -0.44 0.62
C VAL A 93 0.23 0.58 1.62
N THR A 94 -0.48 1.70 1.75
CA THR A 94 -0.25 2.66 2.83
C THR A 94 -1.19 2.38 4.00
N HIS A 95 -0.78 2.71 5.20
CA HIS A 95 -1.55 2.47 6.43
C HIS A 95 -1.12 3.41 7.55
N LEU A 96 -1.74 3.27 8.74
CA LEU A 96 -1.52 4.12 9.90
C LEU A 96 -0.03 4.32 10.26
N ASP A 97 0.77 3.27 10.15
CA ASP A 97 2.20 3.30 10.51
C ASP A 97 3.10 3.79 9.37
N PHE A 98 2.51 4.19 8.24
CA PHE A 98 3.23 4.80 7.12
C PHE A 98 2.96 6.31 7.10
N ASP A 99 3.92 7.09 7.57
CA ASP A 99 3.82 8.53 7.73
C ASP A 99 4.50 9.32 6.59
N ASP A 100 4.50 10.65 6.71
CA ASP A 100 5.08 11.55 5.70
C ASP A 100 6.61 11.43 5.63
N ASP A 101 7.29 11.18 6.75
CA ASP A 101 8.74 10.98 6.79
C ASP A 101 9.13 9.70 6.04
N GLN A 102 8.35 8.64 6.21
CA GLN A 102 8.53 7.39 5.48
C GLN A 102 8.21 7.53 3.99
N LEU A 103 7.24 8.35 3.62
CA LEU A 103 6.95 8.66 2.22
C LEU A 103 8.12 9.41 1.56
N GLU A 104 8.70 10.39 2.24
CA GLU A 104 9.89 11.11 1.76
C GLU A 104 11.08 10.17 1.59
N GLU A 105 11.31 9.32 2.60
CA GLU A 105 12.37 8.32 2.56
C GLU A 105 12.16 7.29 1.45
N PHE A 106 10.92 6.88 1.20
CA PHE A 106 10.57 6.03 0.07
C PHE A 106 11.00 6.67 -1.25
N GLY A 107 10.67 7.95 -1.46
CA GLY A 107 11.08 8.70 -2.65
C GLY A 107 12.59 8.66 -2.89
N LYS A 108 13.38 8.93 -1.85
CA LYS A 108 14.85 8.90 -1.92
C LYS A 108 15.41 7.51 -2.25
N ARG A 109 14.76 6.46 -1.75
CA ARG A 109 15.21 5.08 -1.95
C ARG A 109 14.87 4.53 -3.32
N ILE A 110 13.69 4.84 -3.85
CA ILE A 110 13.30 4.33 -5.18
C ILE A 110 14.13 4.95 -6.31
N GLU A 111 14.67 6.15 -6.14
CA GLU A 111 15.59 6.75 -7.11
C GLU A 111 16.87 5.93 -7.32
N LYS A 112 17.19 5.04 -6.40
CA LYS A 112 18.40 4.20 -6.44
C LYS A 112 18.18 2.85 -7.14
N ILE A 113 16.97 2.53 -7.54
CA ILE A 113 16.68 1.23 -8.16
C ILE A 113 16.64 1.27 -9.74
#